data_a239ace5af4b583097fc92a2286a8eab
#
_entry.id   a239ace5af4b583097fc92a2286a8eab
#
_cell.length_a   1.000
_cell.length_b   1.000
_cell.length_c   1.000
_cell.angle_alpha   90.00
_cell.angle_beta   90.00
_cell.angle_gamma   90.00
#
_symmetry.space_group_name_H-M   'P 1'
#
loop_
_entity.id
_entity.type
_entity.pdbx_description
1 polymer ?
#
loop_
_entity_poly.entity_id
_entity_poly.type
_entity_poly.pdbx_seq_one_letter_code
_entity_poly.pdbx_strand_id
1 'polypeptide(L)'
;MIMDERTLIFQKVQKGEVIFTLEKDRRSGYPIFDTARIVKVGESKPMASGAKDGFVNSVELVIQDSVSQLTIYLPSQSDEGIYNGVYYTTDVVNIINEVTMQKHNALNILNNRPKFEAIVSECDNILNSINQSPSAPSKPAPGFEEFRQYMDQRISTQETLL
;
A
#
# COMPACT_ATOMS: atom_id res chain seq x y z
N MET A 1 34.10 4.78 14.60
CA MET A 1 33.80 4.59 14.25
C MET A 1 33.02 4.22 14.12
N ILE A 2 32.51 4.10 13.95
CA ILE A 2 31.76 3.86 13.82
C ILE A 2 31.18 3.19 13.27
N MET A 3 31.08 2.74 12.88
CA MET A 3 30.58 2.16 12.37
C MET A 3 29.90 1.42 12.38
N ASP A 4 29.95 1.39 12.66
CA ASP A 4 29.28 0.48 12.69
C ASP A 4 27.96 0.42 12.96
N GLU A 5 27.48 1.27 12.73
CA GLU A 5 26.21 1.39 12.61
C GLU A 5 25.68 0.74 11.50
N ARG A 6 26.22 -0.27 11.02
CA ARG A 6 25.72 -1.00 9.99
C ARG A 6 24.51 -1.65 10.38
N THR A 7 23.47 -1.42 9.63
CA THR A 7 22.22 -2.09 9.76
C THR A 7 22.42 -3.56 9.66
N LEU A 8 21.79 -4.28 10.54
CA LEU A 8 21.88 -5.72 10.60
C LEU A 8 21.04 -6.35 9.49
N ILE A 9 21.69 -6.97 8.51
CA ILE A 9 20.95 -7.66 7.46
C ILE A 9 20.31 -8.95 7.99
N PHE A 10 19.23 -9.39 7.33
CA PHE A 10 18.46 -10.54 7.82
C PHE A 10 19.28 -11.83 7.90
N GLN A 11 20.28 -12.00 7.06
CA GLN A 11 21.14 -13.17 7.13
C GLN A 11 21.94 -13.25 8.43
N LYS A 12 22.18 -12.12 9.08
CA LYS A 12 23.00 -12.04 10.28
C LYS A 12 22.23 -11.93 11.58
N VAL A 13 20.90 -11.87 11.50
CA VAL A 13 20.10 -11.80 12.73
C VAL A 13 20.23 -13.10 13.52
N GLN A 14 20.06 -13.00 14.81
CA GLN A 14 20.20 -14.12 15.72
C GLN A 14 18.93 -14.31 16.54
N LYS A 15 18.76 -15.51 17.04
CA LYS A 15 17.67 -15.85 17.94
C LYS A 15 17.68 -14.88 19.14
N GLY A 16 16.50 -14.37 19.47
CA GLY A 16 16.32 -13.42 20.57
C GLY A 16 16.35 -11.96 20.15
N GLU A 17 16.82 -11.66 18.95
CA GLU A 17 16.81 -10.29 18.48
C GLU A 17 15.41 -9.86 18.08
N VAL A 18 15.18 -8.56 18.11
CA VAL A 18 13.89 -7.96 17.79
C VAL A 18 13.90 -7.47 16.38
N ILE A 19 12.82 -7.70 15.64
CA ILE A 19 12.60 -7.05 14.37
C ILE A 19 11.32 -6.23 14.46
N PHE A 20 11.22 -5.23 13.61
CA PHE A 20 10.11 -4.29 13.60
C PHE A 20 9.19 -4.58 12.43
N THR A 21 7.90 -4.46 12.64
CA THR A 21 6.91 -4.73 11.61
C THR A 21 6.01 -3.52 11.40
N LEU A 22 5.57 -3.33 10.17
CA LEU A 22 4.63 -2.29 9.81
C LEU A 22 3.67 -2.85 8.77
N GLU A 23 2.39 -2.78 9.05
CA GLU A 23 1.38 -3.22 8.10
C GLU A 23 0.21 -2.25 8.10
N LYS A 24 -0.68 -2.38 7.15
CA LYS A 24 -1.89 -1.58 7.11
C LYS A 24 -3.07 -2.43 7.50
N ASP A 25 -3.91 -1.92 8.39
CA ASP A 25 -5.17 -2.55 8.71
C ASP A 25 -6.01 -2.63 7.43
N ARG A 26 -6.53 -3.79 7.14
CA ARG A 26 -7.29 -4.02 5.91
C ARG A 26 -8.59 -3.22 5.85
N ARG A 27 -9.17 -2.91 6.98
CA ARG A 27 -10.43 -2.18 7.05
C ARG A 27 -10.23 -0.68 7.07
N SER A 28 -9.38 -0.20 7.98
CA SER A 28 -9.19 1.23 8.19
C SER A 28 -8.10 1.83 7.32
N GLY A 29 -7.15 1.01 6.85
CA GLY A 29 -5.96 1.51 6.18
C GLY A 29 -4.96 2.15 7.13
N TYR A 30 -5.19 2.07 8.43
CA TYR A 30 -4.28 2.65 9.41
C TYR A 30 -3.00 1.86 9.48
N PRO A 31 -1.85 2.54 9.63
CA PRO A 31 -0.60 1.81 9.86
C PRO A 31 -0.60 1.18 11.24
N ILE A 32 -0.12 -0.05 11.30
CA ILE A 32 0.03 -0.79 12.56
C ILE A 32 1.49 -1.12 12.72
N PHE A 33 2.10 -0.55 13.76
CA PHE A 33 3.50 -0.82 14.11
C PHE A 33 3.54 -1.85 15.24
N ASP A 34 4.40 -2.85 15.09
CA ASP A 34 4.61 -3.83 16.12
C ASP A 34 6.07 -4.29 16.12
N THR A 35 6.42 -5.08 17.11
CA THR A 35 7.73 -5.71 17.20
C THR A 35 7.54 -7.21 17.32
N ALA A 36 8.52 -7.96 16.84
CA ALA A 36 8.52 -9.40 16.97
C ALA A 36 9.91 -9.85 17.35
N ARG A 37 9.98 -10.99 18.03
CA ARG A 37 11.26 -11.54 18.46
C ARG A 37 11.59 -12.74 17.59
N ILE A 38 12.83 -12.84 17.19
CA ILE A 38 13.29 -13.97 16.38
C ILE A 38 13.45 -15.18 17.28
N VAL A 39 12.75 -16.25 16.92
CA VAL A 39 12.74 -17.49 17.67
C VAL A 39 13.68 -18.51 17.03
N LYS A 40 13.78 -18.49 15.70
CA LYS A 40 14.62 -19.43 14.98
C LYS A 40 15.09 -18.78 13.67
N VAL A 41 16.34 -19.05 13.31
CA VAL A 41 16.89 -18.61 12.04
C VAL A 41 17.18 -19.88 11.22
N GLY A 42 16.58 -19.95 10.04
CA GLY A 42 16.81 -21.04 9.11
C GLY A 42 17.89 -20.71 8.12
N GLU A 43 17.95 -21.49 7.04
CA GLU A 43 18.95 -21.29 6.03
C GLU A 43 18.49 -20.33 4.95
N SER A 44 19.43 -19.70 4.28
CA SER A 44 19.13 -18.88 3.12
C SER A 44 19.00 -19.77 1.89
N LYS A 45 17.99 -19.49 1.08
CA LYS A 45 17.76 -20.21 -0.16
C LYS A 45 17.12 -19.28 -1.19
N PRO A 46 17.28 -19.57 -2.49
CA PRO A 46 16.61 -18.77 -3.50
C PRO A 46 15.09 -18.93 -3.40
N MET A 47 14.38 -17.81 -3.36
CA MET A 47 12.93 -17.80 -3.35
C MET A 47 12.44 -16.95 -4.52
N ALA A 48 11.30 -17.30 -5.09
CA ALA A 48 10.72 -16.53 -6.17
C ALA A 48 10.41 -15.13 -5.69
N SER A 49 10.93 -14.14 -6.41
CA SER A 49 10.59 -12.75 -6.13
C SER A 49 9.39 -12.37 -6.99
N GLY A 50 8.70 -11.34 -6.61
CA GLY A 50 7.63 -10.78 -7.44
C GLY A 50 8.13 -10.09 -8.69
N ALA A 51 9.45 -9.95 -8.84
CA ALA A 51 10.05 -9.33 -10.02
C ALA A 51 10.19 -10.35 -11.14
N LYS A 52 10.22 -9.86 -12.38
CA LYS A 52 10.30 -10.73 -13.55
C LYS A 52 11.53 -11.63 -13.59
N ASP A 53 12.56 -11.26 -12.89
CA ASP A 53 13.85 -11.92 -13.05
C ASP A 53 14.17 -12.94 -12.01
N GLY A 54 13.18 -13.48 -11.41
CA GLY A 54 13.38 -14.74 -10.82
C GLY A 54 13.52 -14.81 -9.34
N PHE A 55 14.71 -14.92 -8.82
CA PHE A 55 14.89 -15.40 -7.46
C PHE A 55 15.72 -14.45 -6.62
N VAL A 56 15.35 -14.30 -5.36
CA VAL A 56 16.12 -13.56 -4.38
C VAL A 56 16.49 -14.54 -3.27
N ASN A 57 17.74 -14.56 -2.86
CA ASN A 57 18.16 -15.36 -1.71
C ASN A 57 17.45 -14.82 -0.49
N SER A 58 16.69 -15.68 0.16
CA SER A 58 15.86 -15.29 1.32
C SER A 58 16.20 -16.21 2.48
N VAL A 59 16.21 -15.63 3.67
CA VAL A 59 16.42 -16.40 4.89
C VAL A 59 15.07 -16.68 5.52
N GLU A 60 14.90 -17.91 6.01
CA GLU A 60 13.72 -18.31 6.75
C GLU A 60 13.88 -17.85 8.19
N LEU A 61 12.92 -17.12 8.69
CA LEU A 61 12.89 -16.66 10.07
C LEU A 61 11.59 -17.09 10.72
N VAL A 62 11.68 -17.64 11.91
CA VAL A 62 10.49 -17.87 12.74
C VAL A 62 10.47 -16.77 13.78
N ILE A 63 9.39 -16.02 13.80
CA ILE A 63 9.23 -14.88 14.70
C ILE A 63 8.05 -15.08 15.62
N GLN A 64 8.10 -14.44 16.77
CA GLN A 64 7.04 -14.45 17.76
C GLN A 64 6.61 -13.02 18.04
N ASP A 65 5.37 -12.70 17.71
CA ASP A 65 4.78 -11.42 18.09
C ASP A 65 3.88 -11.60 19.32
N SER A 66 3.05 -10.62 19.63
CA SER A 66 2.19 -10.67 20.80
C SER A 66 1.08 -11.71 20.71
N VAL A 67 0.82 -12.24 19.52
CA VAL A 67 -0.32 -13.12 19.27
C VAL A 67 0.10 -14.53 18.90
N SER A 68 1.08 -14.68 18.04
CA SER A 68 1.40 -15.98 17.44
C SER A 68 2.84 -16.08 16.98
N GLN A 69 3.21 -17.29 16.63
CA GLN A 69 4.49 -17.57 15.97
C GLN A 69 4.23 -17.68 14.47
N LEU A 70 5.17 -17.17 13.69
CA LEU A 70 5.01 -17.07 12.25
C LEU A 70 6.33 -17.33 11.56
N THR A 71 6.31 -18.08 10.46
CA THR A 71 7.47 -18.27 9.62
C THR A 71 7.41 -17.30 8.45
N ILE A 72 8.48 -16.55 8.26
CA ILE A 72 8.58 -15.56 7.20
C ILE A 72 9.86 -15.77 6.40
N TYR A 73 9.88 -15.25 5.18
CA TYR A 73 11.04 -15.32 4.30
C TYR A 73 11.39 -13.91 3.86
N LEU A 74 12.59 -13.48 4.16
CA LEU A 74 13.05 -12.11 3.88
C LEU A 74 14.38 -12.14 3.14
N PRO A 75 14.66 -11.12 2.30
CA PRO A 75 15.91 -11.09 1.54
C PRO A 75 17.13 -11.16 2.45
N SER A 76 18.00 -12.12 2.20
CA SER A 76 19.15 -12.40 3.08
C SER A 76 20.10 -11.23 3.23
N GLN A 77 20.30 -10.48 2.16
CA GLN A 77 21.30 -9.41 2.11
C GLN A 77 20.71 -8.03 2.37
N SER A 78 19.48 -7.96 2.84
CA SER A 78 18.79 -6.70 3.13
C SER A 78 18.46 -6.58 4.60
N ASP A 79 18.26 -5.37 5.07
CA ASP A 79 17.78 -5.08 6.40
C ASP A 79 16.28 -4.79 6.42
N GLU A 80 15.63 -4.83 5.26
CA GLU A 80 14.19 -4.61 5.14
C GLU A 80 13.61 -5.49 4.05
N GLY A 81 12.35 -5.81 4.16
CA GLY A 81 11.65 -6.61 3.17
C GLY A 81 10.17 -6.73 3.48
N ILE A 82 9.43 -7.22 2.50
CA ILE A 82 7.99 -7.41 2.62
C ILE A 82 7.67 -8.88 2.46
N TYR A 83 6.86 -9.40 3.35
CA TYR A 83 6.36 -10.76 3.26
C TYR A 83 4.87 -10.77 3.62
N ASN A 84 4.03 -11.30 2.74
CA ASN A 84 2.58 -11.34 2.89
C ASN A 84 1.97 -9.98 3.22
N GLY A 85 2.48 -8.94 2.60
CA GLY A 85 1.94 -7.59 2.77
C GLY A 85 2.41 -6.87 4.02
N VAL A 86 3.25 -7.49 4.83
CA VAL A 86 3.81 -6.88 6.04
C VAL A 86 5.25 -6.47 5.77
N TYR A 87 5.59 -5.26 6.17
CA TYR A 87 6.95 -4.76 6.06
C TYR A 87 7.72 -5.10 7.31
N TYR A 88 8.91 -5.68 7.13
CA TYR A 88 9.80 -6.08 8.23
C TYR A 88 11.13 -5.37 8.09
N THR A 89 11.72 -4.98 9.20
CA THR A 89 13.06 -4.39 9.19
C THR A 89 13.77 -4.64 10.53
N THR A 90 15.09 -4.71 10.48
CA THR A 90 15.92 -4.80 11.68
C THR A 90 16.24 -3.42 12.25
N ASP A 91 15.98 -2.35 11.48
CA ASP A 91 16.33 -1.00 11.88
C ASP A 91 15.08 -0.13 12.02
N VAL A 92 14.85 0.38 13.22
CA VAL A 92 13.71 1.22 13.51
C VAL A 92 13.70 2.51 12.67
N VAL A 93 14.86 2.96 12.19
CA VAL A 93 14.95 4.15 11.32
C VAL A 93 14.16 3.90 10.02
N ASN A 94 14.21 2.68 9.50
CA ASN A 94 13.42 2.33 8.32
C ASN A 94 11.91 2.45 8.59
N ILE A 95 11.47 2.08 9.78
CA ILE A 95 10.06 2.27 10.19
C ILE A 95 9.72 3.75 10.24
N ILE A 96 10.58 4.55 10.85
CA ILE A 96 10.38 5.99 10.96
C ILE A 96 10.23 6.60 9.57
N ASN A 97 11.09 6.21 8.63
CA ASN A 97 11.04 6.72 7.27
C ASN A 97 9.74 6.32 6.56
N GLU A 98 9.33 5.08 6.70
CA GLU A 98 8.09 4.59 6.09
C GLU A 98 6.86 5.30 6.65
N VAL A 99 6.78 5.42 7.97
CA VAL A 99 5.65 6.10 8.62
C VAL A 99 5.62 7.58 8.25
N THR A 100 6.79 8.22 8.20
CA THR A 100 6.90 9.61 7.79
C THR A 100 6.41 9.82 6.36
N MET A 101 6.78 8.91 5.45
CA MET A 101 6.32 8.97 4.07
C MET A 101 4.81 8.80 3.98
N GLN A 102 4.24 7.84 4.71
CA GLN A 102 2.78 7.65 4.74
C GLN A 102 2.07 8.89 5.27
N LYS A 103 2.63 9.51 6.31
CA LYS A 103 2.08 10.75 6.86
C LYS A 103 2.09 11.87 5.81
N HIS A 104 3.20 12.06 5.12
CA HIS A 104 3.29 13.08 4.09
C HIS A 104 2.31 12.84 2.95
N ASN A 105 2.15 11.59 2.53
CA ASN A 105 1.19 11.26 1.50
C ASN A 105 -0.24 11.58 1.94
N ALA A 106 -0.58 11.25 3.17
CA ALA A 106 -1.89 11.55 3.72
C ALA A 106 -2.13 13.06 3.84
N LEU A 107 -1.11 13.81 4.29
CA LEU A 107 -1.19 15.26 4.37
C LEU A 107 -1.38 15.89 3.00
N ASN A 108 -0.70 15.37 1.97
CA ASN A 108 -0.88 15.87 0.61
C ASN A 108 -2.32 15.66 0.13
N ILE A 109 -2.91 14.53 0.44
CA ILE A 109 -4.32 14.27 0.10
C ILE A 109 -5.23 15.26 0.83
N LEU A 110 -5.01 15.46 2.13
CA LEU A 110 -5.80 16.40 2.90
C LEU A 110 -5.66 17.85 2.42
N ASN A 111 -4.44 18.24 2.06
CA ASN A 111 -4.16 19.58 1.56
C ASN A 111 -4.80 19.84 0.19
N ASN A 112 -5.04 18.78 -0.57
CA ASN A 112 -5.72 18.88 -1.86
C ASN A 112 -7.23 18.70 -1.76
N ARG A 113 -7.76 18.50 -0.57
CA ARG A 113 -9.19 18.29 -0.35
C ARG A 113 -10.06 19.38 -0.96
N PRO A 114 -9.76 20.69 -0.77
CA PRO A 114 -10.57 21.73 -1.38
C PRO A 114 -10.64 21.63 -2.91
N LYS A 115 -9.54 21.21 -3.54
CA LYS A 115 -9.51 21.02 -4.99
C LYS A 115 -10.46 19.90 -5.41
N PHE A 116 -10.42 18.77 -4.71
CA PHE A 116 -11.29 17.64 -5.03
C PHE A 116 -12.75 17.96 -4.73
N GLU A 117 -13.03 18.68 -3.65
CA GLU A 117 -14.38 19.14 -3.34
C GLU A 117 -14.92 20.05 -4.45
N ALA A 118 -14.10 20.93 -4.98
CA ALA A 118 -14.47 21.79 -6.10
C ALA A 118 -14.76 20.97 -7.36
N ILE A 119 -13.99 19.93 -7.62
CA ILE A 119 -14.22 19.03 -8.75
C ILE A 119 -15.56 18.32 -8.61
N VAL A 120 -15.85 17.79 -7.42
CA VAL A 120 -17.13 17.12 -7.15
C VAL A 120 -18.29 18.10 -7.39
N SER A 121 -18.18 19.31 -6.87
CA SER A 121 -19.20 20.34 -7.04
C SER A 121 -19.44 20.66 -8.51
N GLU A 122 -18.38 20.79 -9.29
CA GLU A 122 -18.48 21.07 -10.72
C GLU A 122 -19.11 19.88 -11.46
N CYS A 123 -18.75 18.66 -11.10
CA CYS A 123 -19.36 17.47 -11.67
C CYS A 123 -20.87 17.44 -11.37
N ASP A 124 -21.26 17.77 -10.16
CA ASP A 124 -22.68 17.85 -9.79
C ASP A 124 -23.41 18.91 -10.58
N ASN A 125 -22.78 20.06 -10.78
CA ASN A 125 -23.36 21.12 -11.59
C ASN A 125 -23.60 20.66 -13.04
N ILE A 126 -22.64 19.96 -13.60
CA ILE A 126 -22.76 19.42 -14.96
C ILE A 126 -23.90 18.41 -15.01
N LEU A 127 -23.93 17.47 -14.08
CA LEU A 127 -24.95 16.44 -14.04
C LEU A 127 -26.35 17.02 -13.88
N ASN A 128 -26.49 18.02 -13.00
CA ASN A 128 -27.76 18.70 -12.78
C ASN A 128 -28.18 19.47 -14.04
N SER A 129 -27.24 20.09 -14.71
CA SER A 129 -27.52 20.80 -15.95
C SER A 129 -28.07 19.87 -17.03
N ILE A 130 -27.51 18.68 -17.13
CA ILE A 130 -27.97 17.68 -18.10
C ILE A 130 -29.36 17.17 -17.73
N ASN A 131 -29.58 16.85 -16.46
CA ASN A 131 -30.84 16.28 -15.99
C ASN A 131 -31.99 17.28 -15.93
N GLN A 132 -31.66 18.54 -15.77
CA GLN A 132 -32.66 19.59 -15.62
C GLN A 132 -32.81 20.45 -16.85
N SER A 133 -32.46 19.95 -17.98
CA SER A 133 -32.68 20.68 -19.21
C SER A 133 -34.19 20.69 -19.50
N PRO A 134 -34.96 21.55 -18.87
CA PRO A 134 -36.39 21.43 -18.89
C PRO A 134 -37.01 21.94 -20.16
N SER A 135 -36.28 22.76 -20.81
CA SER A 135 -36.67 23.23 -22.10
C SER A 135 -36.20 22.27 -23.17
N ALA A 136 -35.62 21.18 -22.74
CA ALA A 136 -35.29 20.17 -23.68
C ALA A 136 -36.59 19.75 -24.35
N PRO A 137 -36.71 19.91 -25.63
CA PRO A 137 -37.84 19.37 -26.34
C PRO A 137 -37.90 17.89 -25.98
N SER A 138 -39.08 17.35 -26.09
CA SER A 138 -39.33 15.95 -25.82
C SER A 138 -38.39 15.01 -26.57
N LYS A 139 -37.58 15.53 -27.47
CA LYS A 139 -36.55 14.77 -28.14
C LYS A 139 -35.18 15.37 -27.83
N PRO A 140 -34.25 14.60 -27.30
CA PRO A 140 -32.89 15.08 -27.10
C PRO A 140 -32.26 15.47 -28.41
N ALA A 141 -31.32 16.39 -28.38
CA ALA A 141 -30.54 16.75 -29.54
C ALA A 141 -29.88 15.52 -30.14
N PRO A 142 -29.70 15.50 -31.48
CA PRO A 142 -29.01 14.39 -32.11
C PRO A 142 -27.66 14.13 -31.44
N GLY A 143 -27.42 12.88 -31.08
CA GLY A 143 -26.19 12.49 -30.40
C GLY A 143 -26.27 12.54 -28.87
N PHE A 144 -27.34 13.09 -28.31
CA PHE A 144 -27.49 13.17 -26.88
C PHE A 144 -27.58 11.78 -26.23
N GLU A 145 -28.35 10.89 -26.82
CA GLU A 145 -28.45 9.52 -26.33
C GLU A 145 -27.15 8.76 -26.50
N GLU A 146 -26.45 8.96 -27.59
CA GLU A 146 -25.13 8.36 -27.79
C GLU A 146 -24.15 8.84 -26.75
N PHE A 147 -24.15 10.14 -26.45
CA PHE A 147 -23.32 10.71 -25.42
C PHE A 147 -23.68 10.12 -24.07
N ARG A 148 -24.95 9.99 -23.76
CA ARG A 148 -25.44 9.42 -22.49
C ARG A 148 -25.01 7.96 -22.37
N GLN A 149 -25.16 7.17 -23.44
CA GLN A 149 -24.71 5.79 -23.45
C GLN A 149 -23.20 5.69 -23.29
N TYR A 150 -22.46 6.56 -23.92
CA TYR A 150 -21.01 6.60 -23.78
C TYR A 150 -20.60 6.86 -22.33
N MET A 151 -21.23 7.81 -21.67
CA MET A 151 -20.93 8.11 -20.27
C MET A 151 -21.31 6.96 -19.37
N ASP A 152 -22.45 6.32 -19.59
CA ASP A 152 -22.87 5.17 -18.79
C ASP A 152 -21.91 4.01 -18.96
N GLN A 153 -21.47 3.73 -20.17
CA GLN A 153 -20.48 2.70 -20.43
C GLN A 153 -19.15 3.00 -19.74
N ARG A 154 -18.74 4.25 -19.74
CA ARG A 154 -17.49 4.65 -19.12
C ARG A 154 -17.55 4.50 -17.60
N ILE A 155 -18.67 4.86 -16.99
CA ILE A 155 -18.90 4.67 -15.56
C ILE A 155 -18.88 3.18 -15.20
N SER A 156 -19.59 2.36 -15.95
CA SER A 156 -19.60 0.92 -15.75
C SER A 156 -18.21 0.30 -15.87
N THR A 157 -17.41 0.77 -16.81
CA THR A 157 -16.03 0.30 -16.98
C THR A 157 -15.18 0.67 -15.77
N GLN A 158 -15.33 1.88 -15.25
CA GLN A 158 -14.61 2.31 -14.06
C GLN A 158 -15.02 1.50 -12.84
N GLU A 159 -16.28 1.22 -12.66
CA GLU A 159 -16.75 0.39 -11.57
C GLU A 159 -16.20 -1.03 -11.66
N THR A 160 -16.06 -1.56 -12.84
CA THR A 160 -15.49 -2.89 -13.05
C THR A 160 -14.01 -2.94 -12.71
N LEU A 161 -13.29 -1.82 -12.84
CA LEU A 161 -11.87 -1.76 -12.56
C LEU A 161 -11.56 -1.54 -11.07
N LEU A 162 -12.53 -1.18 -10.30
CA LEU A 162 -12.39 -1.05 -8.86
C LEU A 162 -12.70 -2.36 -8.17
#